data_7e597d80d9acb62534b9742db6e25dee
#
_entry.id   7e597d80d9acb62534b9742db6e25dee
#
_cell.length_a   1.000
_cell.length_b   1.000
_cell.length_c   1.000
_cell.angle_alpha   90.00
_cell.angle_beta   90.00
_cell.angle_gamma   90.00
#
_symmetry.space_group_name_H-M   'P 1'
#
loop_
_entity.id
_entity.type
_entity.pdbx_description
1 polymer ?
#
loop_
_entity_poly.entity_id
_entity_poly.type
_entity_poly.pdbx_seq_one_letter_code
_entity_poly.pdbx_strand_id
1 'polypeptide(L)'
;MSIVALGDIHFRDDHPYFMEACENFLEWYSSWERNNSNNSLVLTGDLVESALLSGRVADYLERFIGASKFNSIHICCGNHDQRKYHNTDQLAYEFFRNKKNVYLYQKATEAKVEGLSVLFLPFYFGLNEKGKSMVEYYNNIPNDPSFSNDYDLVVGHFSGGDMDFGGSSDCVSKISEIKTKKLILGHIHTRFVTPEVYIGSVFACKKNENDNTRCSFIYEDGLWKQETLPKFLEFLSVLYPNALPKSNALTPVYTILNCNSEEVALQRYGFINIKRVTLDLVENTSSKKTDMERQFSSVKELNISELLASFFKSQDPPYDLDIEEECVNLLKMIK
;
A
#
# COMPACT_ATOMS: atom_id res chain seq x y z
N MET A 1 -15.30 23.87 10.48
CA MET A 1 -13.96 23.28 10.20
C MET A 1 -14.12 21.80 10.37
N SER A 2 -13.68 21.04 9.40
CA SER A 2 -13.86 19.59 9.37
C SER A 2 -12.54 18.88 9.08
N ILE A 3 -12.46 17.62 9.45
CA ILE A 3 -11.36 16.72 9.11
C ILE A 3 -11.84 15.75 8.05
N VAL A 4 -11.04 15.58 7.03
CA VAL A 4 -11.25 14.56 6.01
C VAL A 4 -10.14 13.53 6.10
N ALA A 5 -10.46 12.23 6.11
CA ALA A 5 -9.47 11.16 6.21
C ALA A 5 -9.49 10.26 4.98
N LEU A 6 -8.29 9.93 4.48
CA LEU A 6 -8.01 8.95 3.44
C LEU A 6 -6.89 8.01 3.89
N GLY A 7 -6.80 6.81 3.35
CA GLY A 7 -5.75 5.85 3.68
C GLY A 7 -5.25 5.04 2.52
N ASP A 8 -4.08 4.48 2.69
CA ASP A 8 -3.49 3.43 1.87
C ASP A 8 -3.63 3.69 0.35
N ILE A 9 -3.03 4.81 -0.12
CA ILE A 9 -3.14 5.23 -1.51
C ILE A 9 -2.26 4.39 -2.42
N HIS A 10 -1.03 4.05 -1.96
CA HIS A 10 -0.08 3.22 -2.68
C HIS A 10 0.23 3.73 -4.10
N PHE A 11 0.59 5.00 -4.24
CA PHE A 11 1.07 5.51 -5.52
C PHE A 11 2.21 4.66 -6.05
N ARG A 12 2.07 4.20 -7.31
CA ARG A 12 3.00 3.27 -7.95
C ARG A 12 2.95 3.38 -9.46
N ASP A 13 4.00 2.91 -10.12
CA ASP A 13 4.14 2.96 -11.58
C ASP A 13 4.70 1.66 -12.20
N ASP A 14 4.71 0.58 -11.42
CA ASP A 14 5.21 -0.73 -11.83
C ASP A 14 4.36 -1.42 -12.93
N HIS A 15 3.12 -0.97 -13.12
CA HIS A 15 2.24 -1.45 -14.18
C HIS A 15 1.39 -0.33 -14.79
N PRO A 16 1.11 -0.37 -16.12
CA PRO A 16 0.31 0.64 -16.80
C PRO A 16 -1.08 0.87 -16.18
N TYR A 17 -1.74 -0.20 -15.71
CA TYR A 17 -3.06 -0.07 -15.09
C TYR A 17 -3.01 0.61 -13.71
N PHE A 18 -1.94 0.44 -12.94
CA PHE A 18 -1.77 1.22 -11.72
C PHE A 18 -1.48 2.68 -12.02
N MET A 19 -0.67 2.97 -13.04
CA MET A 19 -0.44 4.35 -13.48
C MET A 19 -1.76 5.02 -13.86
N GLU A 20 -2.61 4.33 -14.64
CA GLU A 20 -3.92 4.86 -15.03
C GLU A 20 -4.86 5.04 -13.82
N ALA A 21 -4.86 4.11 -12.87
CA ALA A 21 -5.64 4.23 -11.64
C ALA A 21 -5.19 5.43 -10.79
N CYS A 22 -3.86 5.65 -10.66
CA CYS A 22 -3.30 6.82 -9.99
C CYS A 22 -3.71 8.14 -10.66
N GLU A 23 -3.68 8.20 -12.01
CA GLU A 23 -4.13 9.38 -12.76
C GLU A 23 -5.63 9.64 -12.56
N ASN A 24 -6.46 8.61 -12.67
CA ASN A 24 -7.91 8.72 -12.43
C ASN A 24 -8.22 9.18 -11.00
N PHE A 25 -7.45 8.69 -10.01
CA PHE A 25 -7.59 9.15 -8.63
C PHE A 25 -7.21 10.62 -8.49
N LEU A 26 -6.11 11.07 -9.07
CA LEU A 26 -5.66 12.47 -8.98
C LEU A 26 -6.62 13.44 -9.69
N GLU A 27 -7.22 13.03 -10.80
CA GLU A 27 -8.25 13.79 -11.48
C GLU A 27 -9.49 13.96 -10.59
N TRP A 28 -10.00 12.86 -10.04
CA TRP A 28 -11.09 12.90 -9.06
C TRP A 28 -10.73 13.74 -7.85
N TYR A 29 -9.54 13.52 -7.27
CA TYR A 29 -9.06 14.24 -6.09
C TYR A 29 -9.04 15.75 -6.31
N SER A 30 -8.56 16.23 -7.43
CA SER A 30 -8.53 17.65 -7.77
C SER A 30 -9.93 18.30 -7.76
N SER A 31 -10.96 17.53 -8.13
CA SER A 31 -12.35 17.97 -8.08
C SER A 31 -12.91 17.90 -6.67
N TRP A 32 -12.64 16.82 -5.96
CA TRP A 32 -13.09 16.55 -4.60
C TRP A 32 -12.46 17.53 -3.59
N GLU A 33 -11.17 17.83 -3.73
CA GLU A 33 -10.44 18.78 -2.91
C GLU A 33 -11.05 20.19 -2.96
N ARG A 34 -11.52 20.65 -4.14
CA ARG A 34 -12.15 21.97 -4.26
C ARG A 34 -13.35 22.15 -3.33
N ASN A 35 -14.07 21.08 -3.06
CA ASN A 35 -15.21 21.07 -2.16
C ASN A 35 -14.80 20.95 -0.68
N ASN A 36 -13.58 20.50 -0.42
CA ASN A 36 -13.07 20.17 0.90
C ASN A 36 -11.86 21.02 1.35
N SER A 37 -11.40 21.97 0.56
CA SER A 37 -10.15 22.73 0.78
C SER A 37 -10.10 23.53 2.09
N ASN A 38 -11.25 23.88 2.66
CA ASN A 38 -11.34 24.58 3.96
C ASN A 38 -11.16 23.63 5.16
N ASN A 39 -10.92 22.36 4.93
CA ASN A 39 -10.77 21.32 5.93
C ASN A 39 -9.29 20.98 6.14
N SER A 40 -9.02 20.14 7.14
CA SER A 40 -7.74 19.46 7.31
C SER A 40 -7.80 18.04 6.73
N LEU A 41 -6.77 17.66 5.97
CA LEU A 41 -6.64 16.31 5.44
C LEU A 41 -5.80 15.47 6.40
N VAL A 42 -6.32 14.31 6.78
CA VAL A 42 -5.61 13.31 7.59
C VAL A 42 -5.38 12.06 6.74
N LEU A 43 -4.13 11.63 6.64
CA LEU A 43 -3.72 10.46 5.87
C LEU A 43 -3.20 9.38 6.82
N THR A 44 -3.73 8.17 6.69
CA THR A 44 -3.42 7.05 7.62
C THR A 44 -2.17 6.27 7.25
N GLY A 45 -1.41 6.72 6.26
CA GLY A 45 -0.15 6.09 5.83
C GLY A 45 -0.24 5.37 4.50
N ASP A 46 0.87 4.74 4.12
CA ASP A 46 1.06 4.03 2.85
C ASP A 46 0.62 4.85 1.64
N LEU A 47 1.19 6.06 1.53
CA LEU A 47 0.95 6.93 0.38
C LEU A 47 1.60 6.39 -0.89
N VAL A 48 2.70 5.65 -0.72
CA VAL A 48 3.48 5.05 -1.81
C VAL A 48 3.58 3.54 -1.63
N GLU A 49 3.73 2.80 -2.72
CA GLU A 49 3.98 1.35 -2.68
C GLU A 49 5.42 1.03 -2.27
N SER A 50 6.35 1.95 -2.53
CA SER A 50 7.76 1.78 -2.20
C SER A 50 8.38 3.10 -1.76
N ALA A 51 9.19 3.04 -0.71
CA ALA A 51 9.98 4.20 -0.26
C ALA A 51 11.06 4.64 -1.24
N LEU A 52 11.34 3.85 -2.29
CA LEU A 52 12.18 4.24 -3.42
C LEU A 52 11.28 4.84 -4.50
N LEU A 53 11.29 6.17 -4.60
CA LEU A 53 10.44 6.87 -5.55
C LEU A 53 11.04 6.87 -6.95
N SER A 54 10.22 6.54 -7.95
CA SER A 54 10.47 6.95 -9.33
C SER A 54 10.10 8.41 -9.54
N GLY A 55 10.57 9.00 -10.64
CA GLY A 55 10.17 10.37 -11.01
C GLY A 55 8.66 10.53 -11.18
N ARG A 56 7.96 9.51 -11.64
CA ARG A 56 6.51 9.52 -11.81
C ARG A 56 5.77 9.49 -10.47
N VAL A 57 6.19 8.64 -9.55
CA VAL A 57 5.58 8.59 -8.21
C VAL A 57 5.84 9.88 -7.44
N ALA A 58 7.01 10.50 -7.62
CA ALA A 58 7.30 11.81 -7.06
C ALA A 58 6.37 12.91 -7.64
N ASP A 59 6.06 12.86 -8.94
CA ASP A 59 5.06 13.76 -9.57
C ASP A 59 3.65 13.54 -8.99
N TYR A 60 3.23 12.30 -8.79
CA TYR A 60 1.95 12.01 -8.15
C TYR A 60 1.87 12.61 -6.75
N LEU A 61 2.91 12.47 -5.94
CA LEU A 61 2.99 13.07 -4.61
C LEU A 61 2.96 14.60 -4.66
N GLU A 62 3.66 15.23 -5.63
CA GLU A 62 3.63 16.68 -5.79
C GLU A 62 2.23 17.17 -6.16
N ARG A 63 1.53 16.47 -7.03
CA ARG A 63 0.15 16.81 -7.43
C ARG A 63 -0.85 16.58 -6.29
N PHE A 64 -0.63 15.56 -5.46
CA PHE A 64 -1.51 15.21 -4.33
C PHE A 64 -1.26 16.08 -3.09
N ILE A 65 -0.02 16.19 -2.66
CA ILE A 65 0.39 16.89 -1.42
C ILE A 65 0.95 18.28 -1.73
N GLY A 66 1.86 18.33 -2.72
CA GLY A 66 2.62 19.55 -3.08
C GLY A 66 1.70 20.67 -3.54
N ALA A 67 0.77 20.38 -4.43
CA ALA A 67 -0.18 21.33 -4.98
C ALA A 67 -1.48 21.45 -4.16
N SER A 68 -1.63 20.68 -3.08
CA SER A 68 -2.86 20.61 -2.29
C SER A 68 -3.22 21.96 -1.64
N LYS A 69 -4.52 22.22 -1.60
CA LYS A 69 -5.14 23.44 -1.07
C LYS A 69 -5.78 23.26 0.31
N PHE A 70 -5.69 22.08 0.92
CA PHE A 70 -6.16 21.88 2.28
C PHE A 70 -5.47 22.84 3.26
N ASN A 71 -6.19 23.27 4.27
CA ASN A 71 -5.65 24.15 5.33
C ASN A 71 -4.44 23.52 6.01
N SER A 72 -4.53 22.23 6.31
CA SER A 72 -3.41 21.43 6.80
C SER A 72 -3.52 19.98 6.31
N ILE A 73 -2.37 19.33 6.18
CA ILE A 73 -2.25 17.93 5.78
C ILE A 73 -1.45 17.23 6.87
N HIS A 74 -2.06 16.23 7.49
CA HIS A 74 -1.49 15.46 8.57
C HIS A 74 -1.26 14.03 8.10
N ILE A 75 -0.01 13.57 8.04
CA ILE A 75 0.37 12.26 7.50
C ILE A 75 0.89 11.38 8.62
N CYS A 76 0.12 10.36 8.99
CA CYS A 76 0.56 9.27 9.85
C CYS A 76 1.33 8.27 8.97
N CYS A 77 2.65 8.12 9.17
CA CYS A 77 3.48 7.33 8.26
C CYS A 77 3.16 5.84 8.32
N GLY A 78 3.09 5.20 7.15
CA GLY A 78 2.91 3.76 6.99
C GLY A 78 4.22 3.00 6.78
N ASN A 79 4.13 1.67 6.64
CA ASN A 79 5.30 0.82 6.48
C ASN A 79 5.92 0.91 5.07
N HIS A 80 5.12 1.14 4.03
CA HIS A 80 5.61 1.33 2.67
C HIS A 80 6.25 2.71 2.46
N ASP A 81 5.94 3.68 3.30
CA ASP A 81 6.49 5.03 3.24
C ASP A 81 7.95 5.11 3.71
N GLN A 82 8.47 4.08 4.38
CA GLN A 82 9.77 4.06 5.04
C GLN A 82 10.72 3.02 4.45
N ARG A 83 12.02 3.29 4.48
CA ARG A 83 13.05 2.33 4.07
C ARG A 83 13.33 1.30 5.16
N LYS A 84 13.05 0.02 4.88
CA LYS A 84 13.13 -1.10 5.82
C LYS A 84 14.53 -1.42 6.37
N TYR A 85 15.61 -1.08 5.67
CA TYR A 85 16.95 -1.63 5.94
C TYR A 85 18.02 -0.59 6.29
N HIS A 86 17.69 0.66 6.36
CA HIS A 86 18.63 1.68 6.79
C HIS A 86 18.04 2.29 8.05
N ASN A 87 18.78 2.29 9.16
CA ASN A 87 18.44 3.02 10.40
C ASN A 87 18.22 4.53 10.16
N THR A 88 17.69 4.87 8.99
CA THR A 88 17.38 6.21 8.57
C THR A 88 15.87 6.37 8.66
N ASP A 89 15.45 7.28 9.50
CA ASP A 89 14.06 7.78 9.59
C ASP A 89 13.64 8.49 8.29
N GLN A 90 14.19 8.08 7.14
CA GLN A 90 13.93 8.71 5.85
C GLN A 90 12.60 8.21 5.28
N LEU A 91 11.67 9.15 5.18
CA LEU A 91 10.42 8.95 4.47
C LEU A 91 10.59 9.14 2.96
N ALA A 92 9.79 8.43 2.19
CA ALA A 92 9.72 8.61 0.75
C ALA A 92 9.42 10.07 0.35
N TYR A 93 8.63 10.75 1.15
CA TYR A 93 8.17 12.12 0.91
C TYR A 93 8.73 13.14 1.94
N GLU A 94 9.94 12.90 2.45
CA GLU A 94 10.64 13.76 3.41
C GLU A 94 10.76 15.21 2.91
N PHE A 95 10.80 15.43 1.60
CA PHE A 95 10.89 16.75 1.00
C PHE A 95 9.69 17.66 1.29
N PHE A 96 8.56 17.11 1.76
CA PHE A 96 7.43 17.93 2.23
C PHE A 96 7.55 18.40 3.68
N ARG A 97 8.53 17.96 4.46
CA ARG A 97 8.69 18.31 5.88
C ARG A 97 8.72 19.81 6.13
N ASN A 98 9.29 20.57 5.20
CA ASN A 98 9.40 22.02 5.30
C ASN A 98 8.22 22.78 4.67
N LYS A 99 7.21 22.08 4.15
CA LYS A 99 6.01 22.71 3.62
C LYS A 99 5.12 23.15 4.79
N LYS A 100 4.76 24.44 4.83
CA LYS A 100 4.14 25.11 5.98
C LYS A 100 2.86 24.44 6.51
N ASN A 101 2.08 23.81 5.63
CA ASN A 101 0.81 23.19 5.99
C ASN A 101 0.87 21.64 6.00
N VAL A 102 2.05 21.04 5.94
CA VAL A 102 2.23 19.56 5.95
C VAL A 102 2.91 19.14 7.25
N TYR A 103 2.31 18.20 7.94
CA TYR A 103 2.78 17.64 9.20
C TYR A 103 3.01 16.14 9.03
N LEU A 104 4.28 15.69 9.19
CA LEU A 104 4.68 14.30 9.06
C LEU A 104 4.89 13.68 10.43
N TYR A 105 4.13 12.65 10.74
CA TYR A 105 4.22 11.92 12.02
C TYR A 105 4.94 10.60 11.83
N GLN A 106 6.17 10.52 12.34
CA GLN A 106 7.02 9.32 12.34
C GLN A 106 7.14 8.67 13.72
N LYS A 107 6.62 9.34 14.76
CA LYS A 107 6.59 8.90 16.15
C LYS A 107 5.21 9.12 16.73
N ALA A 108 4.85 8.38 17.78
CA ALA A 108 3.64 8.64 18.54
C ALA A 108 3.61 10.12 18.96
N THR A 109 2.59 10.84 18.52
CA THR A 109 2.54 12.31 18.66
C THR A 109 1.13 12.77 18.94
N GLU A 110 0.95 13.57 19.97
CA GLU A 110 -0.30 14.31 20.20
C GLU A 110 -0.28 15.63 19.43
N ALA A 111 -1.40 15.93 18.80
CA ALA A 111 -1.58 17.18 18.06
C ALA A 111 -3.00 17.74 18.23
N LYS A 112 -3.15 19.03 17.93
CA LYS A 112 -4.46 19.66 17.74
C LYS A 112 -4.73 19.83 16.26
N VAL A 113 -5.80 19.20 15.76
CA VAL A 113 -6.24 19.31 14.37
C VAL A 113 -7.69 19.82 14.38
N GLU A 114 -7.95 20.98 13.81
CA GLU A 114 -9.25 21.65 13.83
C GLU A 114 -9.86 21.73 15.26
N GLY A 115 -9.00 21.94 16.26
CA GLY A 115 -9.40 22.00 17.67
C GLY A 115 -9.58 20.65 18.35
N LEU A 116 -9.60 19.53 17.63
CA LEU A 116 -9.68 18.19 18.18
C LEU A 116 -8.34 17.73 18.75
N SER A 117 -8.40 16.96 19.83
CA SER A 117 -7.24 16.25 20.38
C SER A 117 -7.01 14.98 19.58
N VAL A 118 -5.89 14.93 18.86
CA VAL A 118 -5.57 13.80 17.98
C VAL A 118 -4.27 13.14 18.42
N LEU A 119 -4.28 11.81 18.55
CA LEU A 119 -3.10 11.00 18.74
C LEU A 119 -2.73 10.30 17.42
N PHE A 120 -1.53 10.54 16.90
CA PHE A 120 -0.97 9.87 15.75
C PHE A 120 -0.03 8.75 16.19
N LEU A 121 -0.26 7.54 15.69
CA LEU A 121 0.49 6.31 15.98
C LEU A 121 1.01 5.71 14.65
N PRO A 122 2.11 6.26 14.09
CA PRO A 122 2.65 5.82 12.82
C PRO A 122 3.33 4.45 12.93
N PHE A 123 3.43 3.76 11.80
CA PHE A 123 4.28 2.57 11.71
C PHE A 123 5.76 2.96 11.84
N TYR A 124 6.59 2.12 12.48
CA TYR A 124 8.03 2.21 12.42
C TYR A 124 8.70 0.83 12.53
N PHE A 125 9.85 0.71 11.90
CA PHE A 125 10.66 -0.51 11.95
C PHE A 125 11.65 -0.46 13.12
N GLY A 126 12.00 -1.65 13.62
CA GLY A 126 13.02 -1.78 14.66
C GLY A 126 12.58 -1.27 16.04
N LEU A 127 13.48 -0.57 16.72
CA LEU A 127 13.27 -0.07 18.07
C LEU A 127 13.23 1.45 18.07
N ASN A 128 12.34 2.02 18.87
CA ASN A 128 12.29 3.47 19.10
C ASN A 128 13.44 3.96 20.00
N GLU A 129 13.47 5.26 20.27
CA GLU A 129 14.45 5.90 21.16
C GLU A 129 14.46 5.37 22.62
N LYS A 130 13.36 4.69 23.04
CA LYS A 130 13.24 4.02 24.34
C LYS A 130 13.63 2.53 24.27
N GLY A 131 14.15 2.05 23.14
CA GLY A 131 14.55 0.66 22.91
C GLY A 131 13.38 -0.32 22.82
N LYS A 132 12.18 0.14 22.45
CA LYS A 132 10.96 -0.68 22.32
C LYS A 132 10.54 -0.82 20.87
N SER A 133 10.05 -2.00 20.51
CA SER A 133 9.33 -2.20 19.26
C SER A 133 8.04 -1.38 19.22
N MET A 134 7.48 -1.18 18.02
CA MET A 134 6.21 -0.47 17.83
C MET A 134 5.09 -1.08 18.70
N VAL A 135 4.95 -2.39 18.67
CA VAL A 135 3.90 -3.11 19.41
C VAL A 135 4.06 -2.95 20.91
N GLU A 136 5.29 -3.14 21.44
CA GLU A 136 5.56 -2.95 22.87
C GLU A 136 5.28 -1.51 23.32
N TYR A 137 5.67 -0.53 22.52
CA TYR A 137 5.49 0.86 22.85
C TYR A 137 4.01 1.26 22.84
N TYR A 138 3.29 0.90 21.77
CA TYR A 138 1.88 1.27 21.64
C TYR A 138 0.97 0.55 22.63
N ASN A 139 1.25 -0.71 22.94
CA ASN A 139 0.55 -1.43 24.01
C ASN A 139 0.79 -0.83 25.40
N ASN A 140 1.81 0.00 25.58
CA ASN A 140 2.09 0.69 26.85
C ASN A 140 1.51 2.11 26.92
N ILE A 141 1.06 2.71 25.83
CA ILE A 141 0.52 4.08 25.79
C ILE A 141 -0.62 4.28 26.80
N PRO A 142 -1.58 3.36 26.98
CA PRO A 142 -2.63 3.54 27.98
C PRO A 142 -2.12 3.76 29.41
N ASN A 143 -0.91 3.31 29.71
CA ASN A 143 -0.26 3.41 31.02
C ASN A 143 0.90 4.42 31.05
N ASP A 144 1.21 5.09 29.95
CA ASP A 144 2.31 6.06 29.87
C ASP A 144 1.79 7.48 30.24
N PRO A 145 2.21 8.04 31.39
CA PRO A 145 1.72 9.34 31.85
C PRO A 145 2.14 10.52 30.95
N SER A 146 3.02 10.29 29.98
CA SER A 146 3.39 11.32 28.99
C SER A 146 2.33 11.55 27.94
N PHE A 147 1.31 10.68 27.85
CA PHE A 147 0.19 10.82 26.94
C PHE A 147 -1.09 11.20 27.67
N SER A 148 -1.97 11.93 26.98
CA SER A 148 -3.33 12.19 27.46
C SER A 148 -4.11 10.88 27.59
N ASN A 149 -5.11 10.87 28.48
CA ASN A 149 -5.98 9.72 28.65
C ASN A 149 -7.29 9.81 27.85
N ASP A 150 -7.47 10.85 27.03
CA ASP A 150 -8.71 11.08 26.28
C ASP A 150 -8.44 11.85 24.97
N TYR A 151 -8.87 11.26 23.86
CA TYR A 151 -8.68 11.83 22.54
C TYR A 151 -10.01 11.92 21.79
N ASP A 152 -10.14 12.94 20.97
CA ASP A 152 -11.24 13.03 20.01
C ASP A 152 -11.04 12.07 18.84
N LEU A 153 -9.78 11.85 18.45
CA LEU A 153 -9.39 10.97 17.36
C LEU A 153 -8.05 10.30 17.64
N VAL A 154 -7.95 9.00 17.33
CA VAL A 154 -6.68 8.28 17.22
C VAL A 154 -6.51 7.85 15.77
N VAL A 155 -5.34 8.13 15.19
CA VAL A 155 -4.96 7.76 13.81
C VAL A 155 -3.75 6.87 13.88
N GLY A 156 -3.81 5.68 13.27
CA GLY A 156 -2.70 4.74 13.30
C GLY A 156 -2.49 4.00 11.98
N HIS A 157 -1.32 3.32 11.89
CA HIS A 157 -0.98 2.48 10.74
C HIS A 157 -0.36 1.16 11.22
N PHE A 158 -1.21 0.19 11.56
CA PHE A 158 -0.82 -1.15 12.07
C PHE A 158 -2.04 -2.05 12.17
N SER A 159 -1.83 -3.35 12.43
CA SER A 159 -2.90 -4.26 12.82
C SER A 159 -3.31 -4.01 14.27
N GLY A 160 -4.60 -3.90 14.57
CA GLY A 160 -5.12 -3.59 15.91
C GLY A 160 -6.14 -4.58 16.43
N GLY A 161 -6.28 -4.64 17.75
CA GLY A 161 -7.29 -5.45 18.44
C GLY A 161 -7.07 -6.95 18.34
N ASP A 162 -8.17 -7.70 18.39
CA ASP A 162 -8.19 -9.17 18.30
C ASP A 162 -8.13 -9.68 16.86
N MET A 163 -7.87 -8.82 15.88
CA MET A 163 -7.79 -9.21 14.48
C MET A 163 -6.42 -9.83 14.19
N ASP A 164 -6.30 -11.13 14.47
CA ASP A 164 -5.15 -11.92 14.07
C ASP A 164 -5.22 -12.26 12.56
N PHE A 165 -4.62 -11.40 11.76
CA PHE A 165 -4.40 -11.67 10.33
C PHE A 165 -3.19 -12.58 10.12
N GLY A 166 -3.15 -13.73 10.81
CA GLY A 166 -2.13 -14.74 10.61
C GLY A 166 -0.82 -14.50 11.36
N GLY A 167 -0.87 -13.95 12.60
CA GLY A 167 0.31 -13.78 13.46
C GLY A 167 1.21 -12.63 13.02
N SER A 168 0.63 -11.52 12.55
CA SER A 168 1.40 -10.37 12.13
C SER A 168 2.17 -9.78 13.33
N SER A 169 3.48 -9.54 13.13
CA SER A 169 4.38 -8.99 14.15
C SER A 169 4.06 -7.54 14.55
N ASP A 170 3.05 -6.94 13.96
CA ASP A 170 2.63 -5.55 14.07
C ASP A 170 1.23 -5.36 14.69
N CYS A 171 0.72 -6.39 15.39
CA CYS A 171 -0.57 -6.33 16.06
C CYS A 171 -0.49 -5.61 17.41
N VAL A 172 -1.16 -4.45 17.50
CA VAL A 172 -1.28 -3.67 18.75
C VAL A 172 -2.57 -4.06 19.47
N SER A 173 -2.49 -5.05 20.36
CA SER A 173 -3.65 -5.66 21.03
C SER A 173 -4.38 -4.73 22.00
N LYS A 174 -3.68 -3.75 22.60
CA LYS A 174 -4.24 -2.84 23.60
C LYS A 174 -4.71 -1.50 23.05
N ILE A 175 -4.86 -1.39 21.73
CA ILE A 175 -5.32 -0.14 21.12
C ILE A 175 -6.71 0.29 21.65
N SER A 176 -7.57 -0.68 21.96
CA SER A 176 -8.91 -0.43 22.52
C SER A 176 -8.91 0.11 23.95
N GLU A 177 -7.78 0.01 24.68
CA GLU A 177 -7.63 0.59 26.01
C GLU A 177 -7.38 2.12 25.95
N ILE A 178 -7.00 2.66 24.78
CA ILE A 178 -6.85 4.11 24.57
C ILE A 178 -8.24 4.73 24.48
N LYS A 179 -8.56 5.64 25.40
CA LYS A 179 -9.84 6.35 25.38
C LYS A 179 -9.88 7.31 24.20
N THR A 180 -10.77 7.05 23.27
CA THR A 180 -10.97 7.89 22.10
C THR A 180 -12.44 7.88 21.66
N LYS A 181 -12.91 9.01 21.10
CA LYS A 181 -14.23 9.05 20.47
C LYS A 181 -14.24 8.35 19.11
N LYS A 182 -13.10 8.32 18.43
CA LYS A 182 -12.94 7.68 17.14
C LYS A 182 -11.52 7.15 16.96
N LEU A 183 -11.42 5.93 16.44
CA LEU A 183 -10.19 5.30 15.97
C LEU A 183 -10.26 5.12 14.46
N ILE A 184 -9.21 5.52 13.74
CA ILE A 184 -9.08 5.33 12.29
C ILE A 184 -7.70 4.72 12.02
N LEU A 185 -7.68 3.55 11.38
CA LEU A 185 -6.46 2.81 11.06
C LEU A 185 -6.30 2.65 9.55
N GLY A 186 -5.07 2.76 9.05
CA GLY A 186 -4.59 2.27 7.78
C GLY A 186 -3.99 0.87 7.93
N HIS A 187 -3.18 0.43 6.94
CA HIS A 187 -2.48 -0.86 6.86
C HIS A 187 -3.32 -2.02 6.32
N ILE A 188 -4.56 -2.16 6.77
CA ILE A 188 -5.47 -3.19 6.27
C ILE A 188 -6.31 -2.60 5.13
N HIS A 189 -6.08 -3.09 3.91
CA HIS A 189 -6.72 -2.55 2.70
C HIS A 189 -8.22 -2.82 2.65
N THR A 190 -8.68 -3.83 3.39
CA THR A 190 -10.11 -4.11 3.54
C THR A 190 -10.69 -3.25 4.65
N ARG A 191 -11.79 -2.58 4.33
CA ARG A 191 -12.48 -1.76 5.30
C ARG A 191 -13.21 -2.61 6.34
N PHE A 192 -12.99 -2.30 7.63
CA PHE A 192 -13.73 -2.87 8.76
C PHE A 192 -14.29 -1.78 9.68
N VAL A 193 -15.43 -2.05 10.29
CA VAL A 193 -16.18 -1.05 11.07
C VAL A 193 -16.36 -1.44 12.52
N THR A 194 -15.68 -2.40 13.09
CA THR A 194 -15.80 -2.70 14.54
C THR A 194 -14.62 -3.53 15.06
N PRO A 195 -14.17 -3.24 16.29
CA PRO A 195 -14.33 -2.03 17.09
C PRO A 195 -13.52 -0.86 16.51
N GLU A 196 -12.48 -1.15 15.75
CA GLU A 196 -11.60 -0.21 15.07
C GLU A 196 -12.15 0.06 13.65
N VAL A 197 -11.89 1.26 13.16
CA VAL A 197 -12.27 1.62 11.81
C VAL A 197 -11.05 1.58 10.90
N TYR A 198 -10.87 0.50 10.15
CA TYR A 198 -9.96 0.49 9.03
C TYR A 198 -10.58 1.25 7.86
N ILE A 199 -9.89 2.29 7.42
CA ILE A 199 -10.37 3.12 6.32
C ILE A 199 -10.30 2.37 4.98
N GLY A 200 -9.37 1.42 4.87
CA GLY A 200 -9.10 0.67 3.65
C GLY A 200 -8.34 1.48 2.60
N SER A 201 -7.86 0.81 1.58
CA SER A 201 -7.12 1.46 0.49
C SER A 201 -8.05 2.22 -0.47
N VAL A 202 -7.52 3.26 -1.10
CA VAL A 202 -8.27 4.09 -2.08
C VAL A 202 -8.65 3.28 -3.32
N PHE A 203 -7.81 2.36 -3.77
CA PHE A 203 -8.11 1.41 -4.85
C PHE A 203 -7.58 0.02 -4.53
N ALA A 204 -8.06 -0.99 -5.26
CA ALA A 204 -7.61 -2.36 -5.08
C ALA A 204 -6.13 -2.50 -5.41
N CYS A 205 -5.31 -2.92 -4.44
CA CYS A 205 -3.90 -3.23 -4.65
C CYS A 205 -3.71 -4.68 -5.13
N LYS A 206 -4.68 -5.55 -4.83
CA LYS A 206 -4.68 -6.98 -5.16
C LYS A 206 -6.06 -7.44 -5.65
N LYS A 207 -6.08 -8.54 -6.39
CA LYS A 207 -7.30 -9.12 -6.98
C LYS A 207 -8.38 -9.48 -5.95
N ASN A 208 -8.00 -9.92 -4.77
CA ASN A 208 -8.93 -10.28 -3.69
C ASN A 208 -9.53 -9.09 -2.93
N GLU A 209 -9.20 -7.87 -3.34
CA GLU A 209 -9.70 -6.64 -2.72
C GLU A 209 -10.82 -5.95 -3.52
N ASN A 210 -11.29 -6.57 -4.61
CA ASN A 210 -12.28 -5.98 -5.52
C ASN A 210 -13.61 -5.61 -4.88
N ASP A 211 -14.08 -6.44 -3.95
CA ASP A 211 -15.44 -6.32 -3.39
C ASP A 211 -15.52 -5.30 -2.25
N ASN A 212 -14.38 -4.67 -1.92
CA ASN A 212 -14.34 -3.69 -0.86
C ASN A 212 -14.94 -2.36 -1.29
N THR A 213 -15.89 -1.85 -0.52
CA THR A 213 -16.34 -0.47 -0.67
C THR A 213 -15.23 0.47 -0.23
N ARG A 214 -14.80 1.36 -1.13
CA ARG A 214 -13.81 2.39 -0.86
C ARG A 214 -14.48 3.64 -0.34
N CYS A 215 -13.90 4.29 0.66
CA CYS A 215 -14.50 5.50 1.21
C CYS A 215 -13.47 6.43 1.83
N SER A 216 -13.84 7.71 1.91
CA SER A 216 -13.26 8.70 2.81
C SER A 216 -14.13 8.83 4.06
N PHE A 217 -13.54 9.36 5.13
CA PHE A 217 -14.27 9.75 6.33
C PHE A 217 -14.19 11.25 6.51
N ILE A 218 -15.33 11.86 6.82
CA ILE A 218 -15.44 13.30 7.05
C ILE A 218 -15.98 13.52 8.46
N TYR A 219 -15.24 14.27 9.26
CA TYR A 219 -15.71 14.76 10.55
C TYR A 219 -16.24 16.18 10.38
N GLU A 220 -17.53 16.39 10.66
CA GLU A 220 -18.21 17.67 10.55
C GLU A 220 -19.28 17.76 11.64
N ASP A 221 -19.35 18.91 12.33
CA ASP A 221 -20.37 19.20 13.36
C ASP A 221 -20.46 18.14 14.47
N GLY A 222 -19.32 17.58 14.87
CA GLY A 222 -19.27 16.56 15.93
C GLY A 222 -19.55 15.12 15.46
N LEU A 223 -19.83 14.92 14.17
CA LEU A 223 -20.21 13.63 13.62
C LEU A 223 -19.24 13.17 12.52
N TRP A 224 -18.99 11.86 12.51
CA TRP A 224 -18.27 11.20 11.44
C TRP A 224 -19.25 10.75 10.35
N LYS A 225 -19.04 11.23 9.15
CA LYS A 225 -19.75 10.80 7.94
C LYS A 225 -18.79 9.99 7.06
N GLN A 226 -19.35 9.14 6.24
CA GLN A 226 -18.63 8.34 5.26
C GLN A 226 -19.09 8.74 3.87
N GLU A 227 -18.13 8.98 2.98
CA GLU A 227 -18.35 9.23 1.57
C GLU A 227 -17.75 8.09 0.75
N THR A 228 -18.55 7.49 -0.13
CA THR A 228 -18.09 6.42 -1.02
C THR A 228 -17.22 6.99 -2.12
N LEU A 229 -16.03 6.43 -2.29
CA LEU A 229 -15.12 6.78 -3.39
C LEU A 229 -15.53 6.09 -4.69
N PRO A 230 -15.19 6.67 -5.86
CA PRO A 230 -15.27 5.96 -7.12
C PRO A 230 -14.44 4.68 -7.10
N LYS A 231 -14.82 3.71 -7.90
CA LYS A 231 -14.04 2.49 -8.11
C LYS A 231 -12.95 2.76 -9.14
N PHE A 232 -11.76 3.13 -8.68
CA PHE A 232 -10.65 3.52 -9.59
C PHE A 232 -10.04 2.31 -10.30
N LEU A 233 -9.96 1.15 -9.64
CA LEU A 233 -9.35 -0.07 -10.17
C LEU A 233 -10.16 -1.29 -9.77
N GLU A 234 -10.32 -2.24 -10.69
CA GLU A 234 -10.98 -3.53 -10.46
C GLU A 234 -10.29 -4.64 -11.24
N PHE A 235 -9.99 -5.76 -10.57
CA PHE A 235 -9.44 -6.96 -11.20
C PHE A 235 -10.55 -7.97 -11.47
N LEU A 236 -10.74 -8.36 -12.72
CA LEU A 236 -11.81 -9.26 -13.16
C LEU A 236 -11.22 -10.53 -13.78
N SER A 237 -11.81 -11.67 -13.49
CA SER A 237 -11.43 -12.94 -14.13
C SER A 237 -12.52 -13.36 -15.11
N VAL A 238 -12.11 -13.80 -16.28
CA VAL A 238 -12.98 -14.21 -17.37
C VAL A 238 -12.54 -15.55 -17.89
N LEU A 239 -13.44 -16.53 -17.89
CA LEU A 239 -13.23 -17.82 -18.55
C LEU A 239 -13.41 -17.62 -20.08
N TYR A 240 -12.34 -17.88 -20.84
CA TYR A 240 -12.45 -17.89 -22.30
C TYR A 240 -13.38 -19.04 -22.75
N PRO A 241 -14.27 -18.85 -23.73
CA PRO A 241 -14.48 -17.65 -24.55
C PRO A 241 -15.66 -16.77 -24.08
N ASN A 242 -15.99 -16.74 -22.80
CA ASN A 242 -17.14 -15.99 -22.28
C ASN A 242 -16.99 -14.48 -22.56
N ALA A 243 -18.11 -13.76 -22.53
CA ALA A 243 -18.09 -12.31 -22.65
C ALA A 243 -17.41 -11.66 -21.44
N LEU A 244 -16.76 -10.51 -21.67
CA LEU A 244 -16.19 -9.72 -20.57
C LEU A 244 -17.30 -9.25 -19.62
N PRO A 245 -17.15 -9.41 -18.31
CA PRO A 245 -18.11 -8.87 -17.36
C PRO A 245 -18.10 -7.34 -17.44
N LYS A 246 -19.26 -6.74 -17.20
CA LYS A 246 -19.35 -5.29 -17.09
C LYS A 246 -18.67 -4.82 -15.82
N SER A 247 -17.92 -3.75 -15.91
CA SER A 247 -17.30 -3.06 -14.78
C SER A 247 -17.75 -1.60 -14.75
N ASN A 248 -17.90 -1.04 -13.56
CA ASN A 248 -18.07 0.39 -13.34
C ASN A 248 -16.79 1.06 -12.82
N ALA A 249 -15.68 0.30 -12.73
CA ALA A 249 -14.39 0.86 -12.41
C ALA A 249 -13.85 1.71 -13.55
N LEU A 250 -13.10 2.75 -13.22
CA LEU A 250 -12.43 3.62 -14.18
C LEU A 250 -11.31 2.87 -14.92
N THR A 251 -10.63 1.95 -14.22
CA THR A 251 -9.59 1.09 -14.82
C THR A 251 -9.92 -0.39 -14.53
N PRO A 252 -10.72 -1.06 -15.37
CA PRO A 252 -10.92 -2.50 -15.27
C PRO A 252 -9.70 -3.27 -15.81
N VAL A 253 -9.26 -4.28 -15.06
CA VAL A 253 -8.16 -5.18 -15.42
C VAL A 253 -8.70 -6.59 -15.58
N TYR A 254 -8.54 -7.19 -16.76
CA TYR A 254 -9.07 -8.51 -17.04
C TYR A 254 -7.96 -9.58 -17.03
N THR A 255 -8.19 -10.64 -16.29
CA THR A 255 -7.42 -11.90 -16.38
C THR A 255 -8.23 -12.91 -17.16
N ILE A 256 -7.73 -13.32 -18.31
CA ILE A 256 -8.41 -14.32 -19.18
C ILE A 256 -7.88 -15.70 -18.80
N LEU A 257 -8.79 -16.57 -18.38
CA LEU A 257 -8.51 -17.95 -17.97
C LEU A 257 -8.83 -18.92 -19.11
N ASN A 258 -8.12 -20.05 -19.17
CA ASN A 258 -8.32 -21.10 -20.18
C ASN A 258 -8.14 -20.61 -21.64
N CYS A 259 -7.29 -19.64 -21.87
CA CYS A 259 -6.95 -19.17 -23.22
C CYS A 259 -5.55 -19.69 -23.60
N ASN A 260 -5.41 -20.11 -24.88
CA ASN A 260 -4.17 -20.74 -25.33
C ASN A 260 -3.05 -19.75 -25.66
N SER A 261 -3.41 -18.49 -25.95
CA SER A 261 -2.44 -17.44 -26.22
C SER A 261 -3.07 -16.05 -26.08
N GLU A 262 -2.21 -15.05 -25.92
CA GLU A 262 -2.61 -13.64 -25.90
C GLU A 262 -3.25 -13.22 -27.23
N GLU A 263 -2.73 -13.69 -28.35
CA GLU A 263 -3.24 -13.39 -29.68
C GLU A 263 -4.71 -13.84 -29.83
N VAL A 264 -5.04 -15.03 -29.37
CA VAL A 264 -6.42 -15.56 -29.38
C VAL A 264 -7.34 -14.73 -28.48
N ALA A 265 -6.86 -14.30 -27.29
CA ALA A 265 -7.61 -13.42 -26.42
C ALA A 265 -7.86 -12.06 -27.07
N LEU A 266 -6.85 -11.46 -27.68
CA LEU A 266 -6.95 -10.18 -28.37
C LEU A 266 -7.87 -10.23 -29.60
N GLN A 267 -7.86 -11.31 -30.37
CA GLN A 267 -8.79 -11.51 -31.45
C GLN A 267 -10.25 -11.54 -30.97
N ARG A 268 -10.52 -12.18 -29.83
CA ARG A 268 -11.86 -12.30 -29.25
C ARG A 268 -12.39 -11.01 -28.65
N TYR A 269 -11.57 -10.32 -27.87
CA TYR A 269 -12.00 -9.21 -27.03
C TYR A 269 -11.61 -7.84 -27.56
N GLY A 270 -10.65 -7.78 -28.51
CA GLY A 270 -10.14 -6.54 -29.07
C GLY A 270 -9.23 -5.75 -28.12
N PHE A 271 -8.48 -4.81 -28.67
CA PHE A 271 -7.54 -3.98 -27.88
C PHE A 271 -8.22 -2.88 -27.09
N ILE A 272 -9.40 -2.41 -27.50
CA ILE A 272 -9.99 -1.16 -26.99
C ILE A 272 -10.55 -1.32 -25.58
N ASN A 273 -11.03 -2.51 -25.21
CA ASN A 273 -11.71 -2.76 -23.94
C ASN A 273 -10.89 -3.59 -22.94
N ILE A 274 -9.67 -3.96 -23.30
CA ILE A 274 -8.80 -4.78 -22.46
C ILE A 274 -7.61 -3.93 -22.06
N LYS A 275 -7.59 -3.48 -20.81
CA LYS A 275 -6.46 -2.71 -20.25
C LYS A 275 -5.26 -3.61 -20.00
N ARG A 276 -5.52 -4.86 -19.61
CA ARG A 276 -4.53 -5.91 -19.47
C ARG A 276 -5.16 -7.28 -19.64
N VAL A 277 -4.50 -8.15 -20.40
CA VAL A 277 -4.77 -9.57 -20.46
C VAL A 277 -3.65 -10.29 -19.76
N THR A 278 -3.95 -11.02 -18.68
CA THR A 278 -3.05 -12.00 -18.10
C THR A 278 -3.58 -13.37 -18.48
N LEU A 279 -2.77 -14.13 -19.19
CA LEU A 279 -3.13 -15.48 -19.59
C LEU A 279 -2.61 -16.42 -18.51
N ASP A 280 -3.51 -17.03 -17.74
CA ASP A 280 -3.19 -18.25 -17.06
C ASP A 280 -3.28 -19.37 -18.10
N LEU A 281 -2.16 -19.75 -18.66
CA LEU A 281 -2.07 -20.95 -19.49
C LEU A 281 -2.49 -22.11 -18.61
N VAL A 282 -3.60 -22.74 -18.95
CA VAL A 282 -3.98 -24.01 -18.35
C VAL A 282 -2.90 -24.98 -18.77
N GLU A 283 -2.06 -25.38 -17.84
CA GLU A 283 -1.26 -26.57 -18.00
C GLU A 283 -2.23 -27.71 -18.31
N ASN A 284 -2.23 -28.13 -19.56
CA ASN A 284 -2.85 -29.39 -19.91
C ASN A 284 -2.12 -30.47 -19.09
N THR A 285 -2.76 -30.88 -18.00
CA THR A 285 -2.27 -31.92 -17.08
C THR A 285 -2.29 -33.32 -17.73
N SER A 286 -2.31 -33.39 -19.05
CA SER A 286 -2.08 -34.62 -19.79
C SER A 286 -0.87 -34.44 -20.69
N SER A 287 0.23 -35.00 -20.25
CA SER A 287 1.43 -35.29 -21.00
C SER A 287 2.40 -34.15 -21.30
N LYS A 288 3.48 -34.22 -20.63
CA LYS A 288 4.80 -33.58 -20.73
C LYS A 288 5.00 -32.49 -19.69
N LYS A 289 5.46 -32.89 -18.50
CA LYS A 289 6.35 -32.05 -17.73
C LYS A 289 7.39 -31.54 -18.71
N THR A 290 7.39 -30.24 -18.95
CA THR A 290 8.39 -29.61 -19.81
C THR A 290 9.77 -29.85 -19.20
N ASP A 291 10.81 -29.88 -20.01
CA ASP A 291 12.18 -30.08 -19.51
C ASP A 291 12.58 -29.06 -18.43
N MET A 292 11.93 -27.87 -18.41
CA MET A 292 12.05 -26.90 -17.33
C MET A 292 11.51 -27.41 -15.98
N GLU A 293 10.33 -28.04 -15.92
CA GLU A 293 9.82 -28.62 -14.67
C GLU A 293 10.67 -29.80 -14.19
N ARG A 294 11.27 -30.58 -15.10
CA ARG A 294 12.28 -31.59 -14.75
C ARG A 294 13.55 -30.95 -14.20
N GLN A 295 13.96 -29.80 -14.72
CA GLN A 295 15.05 -29.00 -14.14
C GLN A 295 14.68 -28.44 -12.76
N PHE A 296 13.46 -27.96 -12.53
CA PHE A 296 13.04 -27.43 -11.24
C PHE A 296 12.63 -28.48 -10.19
N SER A 297 12.21 -29.67 -10.59
CA SER A 297 11.98 -30.74 -9.60
C SER A 297 13.29 -31.33 -9.02
N SER A 298 14.43 -31.06 -9.66
CA SER A 298 15.77 -31.34 -9.14
C SER A 298 16.39 -30.21 -8.29
N VAL A 299 15.69 -29.10 -8.11
CA VAL A 299 16.17 -27.88 -7.39
C VAL A 299 16.47 -28.12 -5.90
N LYS A 300 16.08 -29.26 -5.33
CA LYS A 300 16.53 -29.61 -3.97
C LYS A 300 18.05 -29.87 -3.84
N GLU A 301 18.77 -29.93 -4.96
CA GLU A 301 20.22 -30.18 -4.97
C GLU A 301 21.03 -29.19 -5.82
N LEU A 302 20.41 -28.18 -6.41
CA LEU A 302 21.12 -27.17 -7.19
C LEU A 302 21.92 -26.24 -6.26
N ASN A 303 23.23 -26.30 -6.42
CA ASN A 303 24.17 -25.38 -5.81
C ASN A 303 23.84 -23.95 -6.31
N ILE A 304 23.45 -23.04 -5.38
CA ILE A 304 23.10 -21.64 -5.69
C ILE A 304 24.19 -20.96 -6.52
N SER A 305 25.46 -21.34 -6.33
CA SER A 305 26.59 -20.86 -7.11
C SER A 305 26.50 -21.23 -8.60
N GLU A 306 25.99 -22.45 -8.93
CA GLU A 306 25.82 -22.87 -10.32
C GLU A 306 24.65 -22.16 -11.01
N LEU A 307 23.59 -21.87 -10.24
CA LEU A 307 22.44 -21.11 -10.72
C LEU A 307 22.82 -19.67 -11.06
N LEU A 308 23.62 -19.01 -10.22
CA LEU A 308 24.14 -17.66 -10.45
C LEU A 308 25.13 -17.63 -11.62
N ALA A 309 26.04 -18.57 -11.70
CA ALA A 309 26.97 -18.67 -12.83
C ALA A 309 26.21 -18.86 -14.16
N SER A 310 25.12 -19.64 -14.16
CA SER A 310 24.26 -19.80 -15.34
C SER A 310 23.51 -18.51 -15.68
N PHE A 311 23.02 -17.79 -14.68
CA PHE A 311 22.34 -16.51 -14.85
C PHE A 311 23.28 -15.47 -15.46
N PHE A 312 24.49 -15.28 -14.89
CA PHE A 312 25.43 -14.30 -15.40
C PHE A 312 25.89 -14.61 -16.83
N LYS A 313 26.05 -15.90 -17.18
CA LYS A 313 26.38 -16.33 -18.55
C LYS A 313 25.26 -16.08 -19.57
N SER A 314 24.01 -16.01 -19.12
CA SER A 314 22.84 -15.79 -20.00
C SER A 314 22.59 -14.32 -20.33
N GLN A 315 23.29 -13.39 -19.68
CA GLN A 315 23.13 -11.94 -19.94
C GLN A 315 23.93 -11.50 -21.17
N ASP A 316 23.37 -10.60 -21.98
CA ASP A 316 24.01 -10.01 -23.15
C ASP A 316 23.92 -8.46 -23.08
N PRO A 317 25.02 -7.74 -22.92
CA PRO A 317 26.40 -8.22 -22.75
C PRO A 317 26.63 -8.93 -21.41
N PRO A 318 27.60 -9.87 -21.34
CA PRO A 318 27.90 -10.56 -20.09
C PRO A 318 28.37 -9.57 -19.02
N TYR A 319 27.95 -9.80 -17.78
CA TYR A 319 28.43 -9.01 -16.65
C TYR A 319 29.95 -9.15 -16.47
N ASP A 320 30.57 -8.13 -15.87
CA ASP A 320 31.99 -8.13 -15.57
C ASP A 320 32.32 -9.31 -14.63
N LEU A 321 33.37 -10.08 -14.99
CA LEU A 321 33.80 -11.27 -14.27
C LEU A 321 34.10 -11.02 -12.78
N ASP A 322 34.52 -9.79 -12.44
CA ASP A 322 34.79 -9.40 -11.06
C ASP A 322 33.52 -9.39 -10.18
N ILE A 323 32.37 -9.03 -10.74
CA ILE A 323 31.07 -9.04 -10.02
C ILE A 323 30.57 -10.47 -9.80
N GLU A 324 30.79 -11.37 -10.80
CA GLU A 324 30.42 -12.80 -10.67
C GLU A 324 31.24 -13.46 -9.54
N GLU A 325 32.54 -13.19 -9.47
CA GLU A 325 33.43 -13.73 -8.44
C GLU A 325 33.10 -13.21 -7.03
N GLU A 326 32.77 -11.93 -6.92
CA GLU A 326 32.40 -11.30 -5.66
C GLU A 326 31.05 -11.82 -5.12
N CYS A 327 30.04 -12.02 -5.97
CA CYS A 327 28.77 -12.63 -5.61
C CYS A 327 28.93 -14.09 -5.16
N VAL A 328 29.75 -14.87 -5.85
CA VAL A 328 30.06 -16.27 -5.48
C VAL A 328 30.81 -16.36 -4.16
N ASN A 329 31.70 -15.41 -3.88
CA ASN A 329 32.43 -15.35 -2.61
C ASN A 329 31.54 -14.93 -1.44
N LEU A 330 30.65 -13.97 -1.61
CA LEU A 330 29.64 -13.60 -0.60
C LEU A 330 28.75 -14.77 -0.21
N LEU A 331 28.33 -15.60 -1.16
CA LEU A 331 27.51 -16.78 -0.89
C LEU A 331 28.26 -17.91 -0.14
N LYS A 332 29.59 -18.00 -0.30
CA LYS A 332 30.42 -18.94 0.48
C LYS A 332 30.58 -18.51 1.93
N MET A 333 30.44 -17.21 2.22
CA MET A 333 30.52 -16.65 3.58
C MET A 333 29.21 -16.79 4.38
N ILE A 334 28.09 -17.09 3.72
CA ILE A 334 26.77 -17.24 4.34
C ILE A 334 26.49 -18.71 4.77
N LYS A 335 27.39 -19.63 4.43
CA LYS A 335 27.40 -21.00 4.95
C LYS A 335 28.21 -21.08 6.22
#